data_33f00275c0b6eb7b2535478d068f704c
#
_entry.id   33f00275c0b6eb7b2535478d068f704c
#
_cell.length_a   1.000
_cell.length_b   1.000
_cell.length_c   1.000
_cell.angle_alpha   90.00
_cell.angle_beta   90.00
_cell.angle_gamma   90.00
#
_symmetry.space_group_name_H-M   'P 1'
#
loop_
_entity.id
_entity.type
_entity.pdbx_description
1 polymer ?
#
loop_
_entity_poly.entity_id
_entity_poly.type
_entity_poly.pdbx_seq_one_letter_code
_entity_poly.pdbx_strand_id
1 'polypeptide(L)'
;LCAAKVPEDRQERFAAAVNRYPGVTHNYTRENAYNVWFTFIAPSMADIENHLREIARATGVTEIINLPATAVYKIRAHFDL
;
A
#
# COMPACT_ATOMS: atom_id res chain seq x y z
N LEU A 1 5.59 6.45 4.89
CA LEU A 1 5.82 5.01 5.02
C LEU A 1 4.50 4.27 5.00
N CYS A 2 4.41 3.30 4.12
CA CYS A 2 3.21 2.48 3.98
C CYS A 2 3.52 1.03 4.33
N ALA A 3 2.51 0.33 4.81
CA ALA A 3 2.61 -1.08 5.08
C ALA A 3 1.31 -1.78 4.68
N ALA A 4 1.43 -3.02 4.24
CA ALA A 4 0.29 -3.79 3.82
C ALA A 4 0.37 -5.21 4.37
N LYS A 5 -0.79 -5.79 4.60
CA LYS A 5 -0.93 -7.19 4.97
C LYS A 5 -1.30 -7.96 3.71
N VAL A 6 -0.33 -8.65 3.14
CA VAL A 6 -0.45 -9.26 1.83
C VAL A 6 -0.35 -10.77 1.95
N PRO A 7 -1.38 -11.53 1.52
CA PRO A 7 -1.28 -12.98 1.46
C PRO A 7 -0.08 -13.42 0.62
N GLU A 8 0.55 -14.51 1.01
CA GLU A 8 1.78 -14.98 0.37
C GLU A 8 1.62 -15.16 -1.14
N ASP A 9 0.48 -15.70 -1.56
CA ASP A 9 0.19 -15.94 -2.97
C ASP A 9 -0.05 -14.66 -3.79
N ARG A 10 -0.12 -13.50 -3.13
CA ARG A 10 -0.35 -12.20 -3.78
C ARG A 10 0.82 -11.25 -3.67
N GLN A 11 1.89 -11.64 -3.00
CA GLN A 11 3.03 -10.74 -2.77
C GLN A 11 3.69 -10.27 -4.05
N GLU A 12 3.89 -11.15 -5.02
CA GLU A 12 4.47 -10.76 -6.30
C GLU A 12 3.59 -9.79 -7.06
N ARG A 13 2.29 -10.04 -7.08
CA ARG A 13 1.31 -9.17 -7.73
C ARG A 13 1.27 -7.80 -7.05
N PHE A 14 1.28 -7.80 -5.73
CA PHE A 14 1.27 -6.56 -4.96
C PHE A 14 2.54 -5.74 -5.22
N ALA A 15 3.71 -6.38 -5.17
CA ALA A 15 4.98 -5.71 -5.46
C ALA A 15 5.00 -5.12 -6.87
N ALA A 16 4.52 -5.87 -7.86
CA ALA A 16 4.43 -5.38 -9.23
C ALA A 16 3.50 -4.16 -9.34
N ALA A 17 2.39 -4.18 -8.62
CA ALA A 17 1.44 -3.08 -8.64
C ALA A 17 2.03 -1.82 -8.02
N VAL A 18 2.65 -1.92 -6.84
CA VAL A 18 3.24 -0.74 -6.18
C VAL A 18 4.43 -0.20 -6.96
N ASN A 19 5.21 -1.06 -7.59
CA ASN A 19 6.39 -0.64 -8.34
C ASN A 19 6.05 0.11 -9.64
N ARG A 20 4.79 0.11 -10.06
CA ARG A 20 4.34 0.94 -11.19
C ARG A 20 4.32 2.42 -10.87
N TYR A 21 4.29 2.78 -9.60
CA TYR A 21 4.20 4.17 -9.19
C TYR A 21 5.60 4.74 -8.99
N PRO A 22 5.99 5.79 -9.71
CA PRO A 22 7.34 6.37 -9.57
C PRO A 22 7.65 6.87 -8.17
N GLY A 23 6.62 7.23 -7.39
CA GLY A 23 6.79 7.70 -6.03
C GLY A 23 7.09 6.58 -5.03
N VAL A 24 6.95 5.32 -5.42
CA VAL A 24 7.23 4.21 -4.51
C VAL A 24 8.71 3.87 -4.53
N THR A 25 9.30 3.89 -3.33
CA THR A 25 10.71 3.54 -3.12
C THR A 25 10.80 2.61 -1.92
N HIS A 26 11.93 1.92 -1.76
CA HIS A 26 12.22 1.08 -0.61
C HIS A 26 11.14 0.03 -0.33
N ASN A 27 10.78 -0.73 -1.37
CA ASN A 27 9.83 -1.81 -1.24
C ASN A 27 10.54 -3.05 -0.67
N TYR A 28 10.08 -3.55 0.47
CA TYR A 28 10.68 -4.71 1.12
C TYR A 28 9.65 -5.50 1.93
N THR A 29 9.96 -6.77 2.21
CA THR A 29 9.09 -7.66 2.96
C THR A 29 9.66 -7.97 4.35
N ARG A 30 8.77 -8.24 5.29
CA ARG A 30 9.13 -8.66 6.65
C ARG A 30 8.19 -9.77 7.12
N GLU A 31 8.69 -10.62 8.01
CA GLU A 31 7.85 -11.60 8.70
C GLU A 31 7.09 -10.91 9.83
N ASN A 32 5.93 -10.38 9.50
CA ASN A 32 5.11 -9.64 10.43
C ASN A 32 3.67 -9.64 9.91
N ALA A 33 2.73 -9.20 10.75
CA ALA A 33 1.33 -9.04 10.31
C ALA A 33 1.25 -8.13 9.09
N TYR A 34 1.91 -6.98 9.14
CA TYR A 34 2.13 -6.15 7.97
C TYR A 34 3.46 -6.56 7.36
N ASN A 35 3.38 -7.36 6.33
CA ASN A 35 4.55 -8.04 5.78
C ASN A 35 5.19 -7.36 4.57
N VAL A 36 4.53 -6.39 3.96
CA VAL A 36 5.10 -5.61 2.86
C VAL A 36 5.16 -4.15 3.27
N TRP A 37 6.34 -3.56 3.19
CA TRP A 37 6.60 -2.18 3.57
C TRP A 37 7.18 -1.42 2.39
N PHE A 38 6.71 -0.20 2.18
CA PHE A 38 7.23 0.63 1.10
C PHE A 38 7.07 2.11 1.44
N THR A 39 7.90 2.94 0.83
CA THR A 39 7.82 4.39 0.96
C THR A 39 7.12 4.94 -0.27
N PHE A 40 6.13 5.79 -0.06
CA PHE A 40 5.37 6.42 -1.13
C PHE A 40 5.51 7.92 -1.04
N ILE A 41 6.01 8.55 -2.10
CA ILE A 41 6.18 9.99 -2.20
C ILE A 41 5.25 10.50 -3.29
N ALA A 42 4.42 11.47 -2.95
CA ALA A 42 3.49 12.09 -3.89
C ALA A 42 3.26 13.55 -3.50
N PRO A 43 2.71 14.37 -4.41
CA PRO A 43 2.49 15.80 -4.13
C PRO A 43 1.57 16.08 -2.95
N SER A 44 0.64 15.18 -2.64
CA SER A 44 -0.27 15.36 -1.52
C SER A 44 -0.63 14.02 -0.88
N MET A 45 -1.12 14.08 0.35
CA MET A 45 -1.64 12.91 1.04
C MET A 45 -2.83 12.31 0.30
N ALA A 46 -3.67 13.15 -0.28
CA ALA A 46 -4.83 12.69 -1.05
C ALA A 46 -4.40 11.84 -2.25
N ASP A 47 -3.32 12.22 -2.92
CA ASP A 47 -2.78 11.44 -4.04
C ASP A 47 -2.28 10.08 -3.58
N ILE A 48 -1.57 10.05 -2.45
CA ILE A 48 -1.09 8.78 -1.87
C ILE A 48 -2.27 7.87 -1.57
N GLU A 49 -3.29 8.40 -0.90
CA GLU A 49 -4.47 7.61 -0.54
C GLU A 49 -5.20 7.08 -1.77
N ASN A 50 -5.34 7.90 -2.80
CA ASN A 50 -5.98 7.48 -4.05
C ASN A 50 -5.20 6.35 -4.73
N HIS A 51 -3.87 6.48 -4.78
CA HIS A 51 -3.01 5.45 -5.37
C HIS A 51 -3.07 4.15 -4.56
N LEU A 52 -3.11 4.26 -3.23
CA LEU A 52 -3.23 3.07 -2.38
C LEU A 52 -4.57 2.36 -2.58
N ARG A 53 -5.65 3.11 -2.79
CA ARG A 53 -6.95 2.52 -3.14
C ARG A 53 -6.91 1.81 -4.49
N GLU A 54 -6.24 2.40 -5.47
CA GLU A 54 -6.06 1.76 -6.77
C GLU A 54 -5.26 0.46 -6.66
N ILE A 55 -4.20 0.47 -5.88
CA ILE A 55 -3.38 -0.72 -5.62
C ILE A 55 -4.23 -1.80 -4.94
N ALA A 56 -4.98 -1.42 -3.91
CA ALA A 56 -5.85 -2.35 -3.20
C ALA A 56 -6.88 -3.00 -4.14
N ARG A 57 -7.46 -2.20 -5.01
CA ARG A 57 -8.45 -2.68 -5.98
C ARG A 57 -7.83 -3.63 -7.00
N ALA A 58 -6.64 -3.29 -7.49
CA ALA A 58 -5.96 -4.10 -8.50
C ALA A 58 -5.44 -5.43 -7.96
N THR A 59 -5.08 -5.47 -6.68
CA THR A 59 -4.44 -6.65 -6.08
C THR A 59 -5.35 -7.45 -5.17
N GLY A 60 -6.48 -6.89 -4.78
CA GLY A 60 -7.38 -7.51 -3.80
C GLY A 60 -6.86 -7.42 -2.36
N VAL A 61 -5.78 -6.71 -2.13
CA VAL A 61 -5.23 -6.48 -0.79
C VAL A 61 -5.98 -5.31 -0.16
N THR A 62 -6.64 -5.55 0.97
CA THR A 62 -7.52 -4.56 1.60
C THR A 62 -6.93 -3.91 2.85
N GLU A 63 -5.92 -4.52 3.46
CA GLU A 63 -5.29 -3.99 4.66
C GLU A 63 -3.99 -3.29 4.32
N ILE A 64 -4.11 -2.00 4.05
CA ILE A 64 -2.97 -1.12 3.75
C ILE A 64 -3.06 0.06 4.71
N ILE A 65 -1.96 0.37 5.37
CA ILE A 65 -1.87 1.54 6.24
C ILE A 65 -0.86 2.53 5.67
N ASN A 66 -1.14 3.80 5.90
CA ASN A 66 -0.24 4.89 5.57
C ASN A 66 0.20 5.55 6.87
N LEU A 67 1.49 5.59 7.12
CA LEU A 67 2.10 6.09 8.34
C LEU A 67 2.86 7.39 8.04
N PRO A 68 2.17 8.51 7.93
CA PRO A 68 2.86 9.80 7.81
C PRO A 68 3.53 10.17 9.13
N ALA A 69 4.43 11.14 9.09
CA ALA A 69 5.22 11.52 10.27
C ALA A 69 4.36 11.94 11.47
N THR A 70 3.13 12.42 11.23
CA THR A 70 2.28 13.01 12.27
C THR A 70 1.02 12.23 12.60
N ALA A 71 0.65 11.21 11.80
CA ALA A 71 -0.61 10.48 12.00
C ALA A 71 -0.57 9.12 11.31
N VAL A 72 -1.52 8.27 11.67
CA VAL A 72 -1.70 6.96 11.03
C VAL A 72 -3.07 6.96 10.35
N TYR A 73 -3.08 6.64 9.06
CA TYR A 73 -4.31 6.51 8.29
C TYR A 73 -4.44 5.07 7.79
N LYS A 74 -5.59 4.48 8.04
CA LYS A 74 -5.93 3.19 7.46
C LYS A 74 -6.69 3.41 6.17
N ILE A 75 -6.23 2.79 5.11
CA ILE A 75 -6.90 2.80 3.84
C ILE A 75 -7.79 1.58 3.79
N ARG A 76 -9.11 1.81 3.82
CA ARG A 76 -10.07 0.74 3.63
C ARG A 76 -10.49 0.73 2.17
N ALA A 77 -10.19 -0.36 1.49
CA ALA A 77 -10.73 -0.57 0.17
C ALA A 77 -12.16 -1.09 0.34
N HIS A 78 -13.11 -0.19 0.41
CA HIS A 78 -14.51 -0.56 0.36
C HIS A 78 -14.93 -0.72 -1.08
N PHE A 79 -15.33 -1.93 -1.40
CA PHE A 79 -16.07 -2.14 -2.62
C PHE A 79 -17.54 -1.92 -2.28
N ASP A 80 -17.96 -0.70 -2.34
CA ASP A 80 -19.38 -0.39 -2.24
C ASP A 80 -20.02 -0.79 -3.54
N LEU A 81 -20.78 -1.78 -3.42
CA LEU A 81 -21.59 -2.26 -4.53
C LEU A 81 -22.90 -1.48 -4.58
#